data_5950a0dc07b1ffb1c5736925219d8979
#
_entry.id   5950a0dc07b1ffb1c5736925219d8979
#
_cell.length_a   1.000
_cell.length_b   1.000
_cell.length_c   1.000
_cell.angle_alpha   90.00
_cell.angle_beta   90.00
_cell.angle_gamma   90.00
#
_symmetry.space_group_name_H-M   'P 1'
#
loop_
_entity.id
_entity.type
_entity.pdbx_description
1 polymer ?
#
loop_
_entity_poly.entity_id
_entity_poly.type
_entity_poly.pdbx_seq_one_letter_code
_entity_poly.pdbx_strand_id
1 'polypeptide(L)'
;HALKEADDWLADLNFGTARQRVAHFILKMRNPADAQIATLFSREDMGAMLDLKLETVSREVSALVREKVIEPLDKQGRVYRILDLPALQSI
;
A
#
# COMPACT_ATOMS: atom_id res chain seq x y z
N HIS A 1 -12.76 -0.36 20.51
CA HIS A 1 -13.34 -1.67 20.41
C HIS A 1 -12.66 -2.45 19.30
N ALA A 2 -12.04 -3.58 19.62
CA ALA A 2 -11.16 -4.28 18.68
C ALA A 2 -11.87 -4.66 17.37
N LEU A 3 -13.09 -5.16 17.45
CA LEU A 3 -13.86 -5.58 16.27
C LEU A 3 -14.22 -4.38 15.39
N LYS A 4 -14.61 -3.28 16.00
CA LYS A 4 -14.94 -2.07 15.27
C LYS A 4 -13.72 -1.47 14.59
N GLU A 5 -12.58 -1.50 15.27
CA GLU A 5 -11.32 -1.02 14.70
C GLU A 5 -10.92 -1.85 13.48
N ALA A 6 -11.12 -3.17 13.52
CA ALA A 6 -10.82 -4.03 12.37
C ALA A 6 -11.73 -3.71 11.19
N ASP A 7 -13.02 -3.47 11.43
CA ASP A 7 -13.96 -3.10 10.37
C ASP A 7 -13.60 -1.75 9.77
N ASP A 8 -13.26 -0.76 10.59
CA ASP A 8 -12.85 0.56 10.11
C ASP A 8 -11.57 0.47 9.28
N TRP A 9 -10.61 -0.36 9.72
CA TRP A 9 -9.37 -0.57 8.99
C TRP A 9 -9.62 -1.15 7.60
N LEU A 10 -10.49 -2.16 7.50
CA LEU A 10 -10.84 -2.77 6.21
C LEU A 10 -11.62 -1.82 5.32
N ALA A 11 -12.51 -1.01 5.91
CA ALA A 11 -13.28 -0.03 5.17
C ALA A 11 -12.37 1.00 4.50
N ASP A 12 -11.35 1.49 5.22
CA ASP A 12 -10.37 2.43 4.67
C ASP A 12 -9.66 1.82 3.46
N LEU A 13 -9.29 0.54 3.54
CA LEU A 13 -8.56 -0.14 2.46
C LEU A 13 -9.41 -0.38 1.22
N ASN A 14 -10.74 -0.39 1.37
CA ASN A 14 -11.65 -0.67 0.26
C ASN A 14 -12.39 0.58 -0.24
N PHE A 15 -11.92 1.77 0.15
CA PHE A 15 -12.59 3.01 -0.23
C PHE A 15 -11.75 3.79 -1.22
N GLY A 16 -12.42 4.35 -2.23
CA GLY A 16 -11.77 5.22 -3.20
C GLY A 16 -11.28 4.50 -4.45
N THR A 17 -10.41 5.16 -5.19
CA THR A 17 -9.82 4.61 -6.42
C THR A 17 -8.82 3.51 -6.10
N ALA A 18 -8.43 2.75 -7.13
CA ALA A 18 -7.39 1.74 -6.98
C ALA A 18 -6.10 2.35 -6.44
N ARG A 19 -5.72 3.53 -6.96
CA ARG A 19 -4.52 4.23 -6.50
C ARG A 19 -4.62 4.59 -5.03
N GLN A 20 -5.77 5.10 -4.60
CA GLN A 20 -5.98 5.45 -3.19
C GLN A 20 -5.92 4.23 -2.29
N ARG A 21 -6.54 3.12 -2.71
CA ARG A 21 -6.52 1.87 -1.93
C ARG A 21 -5.11 1.35 -1.75
N VAL A 22 -4.31 1.33 -2.82
CA VAL A 22 -2.92 0.87 -2.76
C VAL A 22 -2.08 1.79 -1.88
N ALA A 23 -2.23 3.12 -2.04
CA ALA A 23 -1.49 4.09 -1.24
C ALA A 23 -1.83 3.95 0.25
N HIS A 24 -3.10 3.82 0.59
CA HIS A 24 -3.52 3.65 1.98
C HIS A 24 -2.98 2.35 2.57
N PHE A 25 -2.94 1.29 1.77
CA PHE A 25 -2.37 0.02 2.22
C PHE A 25 -0.89 0.16 2.55
N ILE A 26 -0.12 0.82 1.68
CA ILE A 26 1.31 1.06 1.91
C ILE A 26 1.51 1.85 3.21
N LEU A 27 0.70 2.88 3.42
CA LEU A 27 0.79 3.67 4.65
C LEU A 27 0.52 2.83 5.90
N LYS A 28 -0.43 1.91 5.83
CA LYS A 28 -0.76 1.03 6.97
C LYS A 28 0.31 -0.03 7.21
N MET A 29 1.10 -0.37 6.20
CA MET A 29 2.14 -1.39 6.30
C MET A 29 3.50 -0.83 6.70
N ARG A 30 3.57 0.45 7.08
CA ARG A 30 4.83 1.04 7.52
C ARG A 30 5.32 0.35 8.78
N ASN A 31 6.63 0.12 8.83
CA ASN A 31 7.28 -0.50 9.98
C ASN A 31 7.20 0.45 11.18
N PRO A 32 6.69 0.01 12.34
CA PRO A 32 6.65 0.87 13.52
C PRO A 32 8.04 1.36 13.97
N ALA A 33 9.09 0.59 13.69
CA ALA A 33 10.45 0.96 14.04
C ALA A 33 11.07 1.92 13.02
N ASP A 34 10.56 1.94 11.77
CA ASP A 34 11.05 2.83 10.72
C ASP A 34 9.90 3.14 9.76
N ALA A 35 9.26 4.28 9.96
CA ALA A 35 8.07 4.68 9.21
C ALA A 35 8.34 4.95 7.72
N GLN A 36 9.60 4.95 7.29
CA GLN A 36 9.95 5.09 5.88
C GLN A 36 9.99 3.75 5.15
N ILE A 37 9.89 2.65 5.88
CA ILE A 37 9.93 1.31 5.30
C ILE A 37 8.55 0.67 5.42
N ALA A 38 8.06 0.11 4.34
CA ALA A 38 6.80 -0.65 4.33
C ALA A 38 7.05 -2.03 3.74
N THR A 39 6.49 -3.05 4.36
CA THR A 39 6.54 -4.42 3.85
C THR A 39 5.16 -4.81 3.39
N LEU A 40 5.02 -5.11 2.10
CA LEU A 40 3.74 -5.41 1.48
C LEU A 40 3.51 -6.92 1.43
N PHE A 41 2.28 -7.31 1.18
CA PHE A 41 1.91 -8.69 0.91
C PHE A 41 2.14 -9.00 -0.57
N SER A 42 1.87 -10.24 -0.99
CA SER A 42 1.90 -10.57 -2.41
C SER A 42 0.84 -9.74 -3.15
N ARG A 43 1.03 -9.55 -4.46
CA ARG A 43 0.05 -8.81 -5.27
C ARG A 43 -1.32 -9.48 -5.24
N GLU A 44 -1.33 -10.80 -5.18
CA GLU A 44 -2.56 -11.57 -5.08
C GLU A 44 -3.28 -11.31 -3.77
N ASP A 45 -2.56 -11.35 -2.65
CA ASP A 45 -3.14 -11.08 -1.33
C ASP A 45 -3.62 -9.63 -1.22
N MET A 46 -2.84 -8.68 -1.73
CA MET A 46 -3.24 -7.29 -1.76
C MET A 46 -4.50 -7.10 -2.57
N GLY A 47 -4.60 -7.76 -3.72
CA GLY A 47 -5.80 -7.70 -4.55
C GLY A 47 -7.03 -8.19 -3.81
N ALA A 48 -6.90 -9.30 -3.09
CA ALA A 48 -8.01 -9.84 -2.29
C ALA A 48 -8.41 -8.87 -1.16
N MET A 49 -7.43 -8.28 -0.49
CA MET A 49 -7.70 -7.35 0.63
C MET A 49 -8.30 -6.03 0.16
N LEU A 50 -7.87 -5.54 -1.01
CA LEU A 50 -8.26 -4.24 -1.53
C LEU A 50 -9.43 -4.31 -2.51
N ASP A 51 -9.92 -5.52 -2.79
CA ASP A 51 -10.97 -5.75 -3.79
C ASP A 51 -10.53 -5.23 -5.17
N LEU A 52 -9.31 -5.59 -5.56
CA LEU A 52 -8.71 -5.21 -6.83
C LEU A 52 -8.15 -6.44 -7.53
N LYS A 53 -8.06 -6.37 -8.84
CA LYS A 53 -7.40 -7.41 -9.61
C LYS A 53 -5.89 -7.33 -9.40
N LEU A 54 -5.21 -8.47 -9.52
CA LEU A 54 -3.76 -8.56 -9.35
C LEU A 54 -3.03 -7.59 -10.29
N GLU A 55 -3.46 -7.52 -11.55
CA GLU A 55 -2.85 -6.62 -12.54
C GLU A 55 -3.01 -5.16 -12.15
N THR A 56 -4.16 -4.81 -11.57
CA THR A 56 -4.42 -3.44 -11.11
C THR A 56 -3.49 -3.07 -9.96
N VAL A 57 -3.33 -3.96 -8.99
CA VAL A 57 -2.40 -3.73 -7.86
C VAL A 57 -0.98 -3.54 -8.39
N SER A 58 -0.53 -4.43 -9.28
CA SER A 58 0.82 -4.35 -9.86
C SER A 58 1.03 -3.05 -10.61
N ARG A 59 0.02 -2.60 -11.38
CA ARG A 59 0.09 -1.36 -12.14
C ARG A 59 0.22 -0.15 -11.22
N GLU A 60 -0.56 -0.11 -10.15
CA GLU A 60 -0.52 1.03 -9.22
C GLU A 60 0.79 1.09 -8.45
N VAL A 61 1.29 -0.07 -7.99
CA VAL A 61 2.59 -0.11 -7.31
C VAL A 61 3.69 0.34 -8.26
N SER A 62 3.69 -0.16 -9.50
CA SER A 62 4.69 0.23 -10.50
C SER A 62 4.61 1.72 -10.82
N ALA A 63 3.42 2.29 -10.87
CA ALA A 63 3.25 3.73 -11.12
C ALA A 63 3.89 4.55 -9.98
N LEU A 64 3.69 4.13 -8.74
CA LEU A 64 4.30 4.82 -7.59
C LEU A 64 5.83 4.74 -7.62
N VAL A 65 6.37 3.62 -8.09
CA VAL A 65 7.82 3.48 -8.26
C VAL A 65 8.32 4.43 -9.35
N ARG A 66 7.65 4.48 -10.49
CA ARG A 66 8.02 5.37 -11.58
C ARG A 66 7.97 6.85 -11.17
N GLU A 67 6.99 7.21 -10.34
CA GLU A 67 6.83 8.58 -9.85
C GLU A 67 7.78 8.90 -8.70
N LYS A 68 8.60 7.95 -8.29
CA LYS A 68 9.57 8.10 -7.20
C LYS A 68 8.92 8.42 -5.86
N VAL A 69 7.72 7.92 -5.65
CA VAL A 69 7.02 8.00 -4.36
C VAL A 69 7.52 6.90 -3.43
N ILE A 70 7.80 5.72 -4.00
CA ILE A 70 8.38 4.59 -3.28
C ILE A 70 9.48 3.96 -4.13
N GLU A 71 10.39 3.19 -3.49
CA GLU A 71 11.40 2.43 -4.22
C GLU A 71 11.51 1.02 -3.64
N PRO A 72 11.69 0.00 -4.50
CA PRO A 72 11.85 -1.36 -4.02
C PRO A 72 13.21 -1.56 -3.35
N LEU A 73 13.22 -2.30 -2.25
CA LEU A 73 14.43 -2.63 -1.51
C LEU A 73 14.81 -4.09 -1.65
N ASP A 74 13.92 -4.91 -2.21
CA ASP A 74 14.18 -6.33 -2.42
C ASP A 74 13.78 -6.72 -3.85
N LYS A 75 14.18 -7.93 -4.26
CA LYS A 75 13.89 -8.42 -5.60
C LYS A 75 12.48 -8.96 -5.74
N GLN A 76 11.85 -9.34 -4.64
CA GLN A 76 10.51 -9.91 -4.63
C GLN A 76 9.43 -8.83 -4.76
N GLY A 77 9.78 -7.57 -4.59
CA GLY A 77 8.81 -6.47 -4.64
C GLY A 77 7.91 -6.44 -3.43
N ARG A 78 8.45 -6.77 -2.26
CA ARG A 78 7.72 -6.78 -1.00
C ARG A 78 8.10 -5.64 -0.08
N VAL A 79 9.39 -5.30 -0.02
CA VAL A 79 9.90 -4.27 0.88
C VAL A 79 10.17 -3.01 0.07
N TYR A 80 9.62 -1.90 0.53
CA TYR A 80 9.73 -0.62 -0.16
C TYR A 80 10.16 0.48 0.81
N ARG A 81 10.94 1.42 0.30
CA ARG A 81 11.23 2.66 1.00
C ARG A 81 10.27 3.74 0.49
N ILE A 82 9.67 4.49 1.40
CA ILE A 82 8.82 5.63 1.02
C ILE A 82 9.75 6.82 0.82
N LEU A 83 9.82 7.29 -0.44
CA LEU A 83 10.69 8.41 -0.81
C LEU A 83 10.00 9.75 -0.61
N ASP A 84 8.69 9.79 -0.79
CA ASP A 84 7.90 11.04 -0.72
C ASP A 84 6.62 10.75 0.07
N LEU A 85 6.73 10.80 1.38
CA LEU A 85 5.60 10.53 2.25
C LEU A 85 4.44 11.52 2.04
N PRO A 86 4.68 12.84 1.91
CA PRO A 86 3.57 13.76 1.63
C PRO A 86 2.82 13.42 0.35
N ALA A 87 3.51 13.02 -0.71
CA ALA A 87 2.86 12.64 -1.96
C ALA A 87 1.99 11.40 -1.76
N LEU A 88 2.50 10.41 -1.02
CA LEU A 88 1.74 9.19 -0.75
C LEU A 88 0.50 9.48 0.09
N GLN A 89 0.60 10.35 1.07
CA GLN A 89 -0.51 10.74 1.94
C GLN A 89 -1.56 11.57 1.21
N SER A 90 -1.17 12.24 0.14
CA SER A 90 -2.07 13.13 -0.62
C SER A 90 -2.89 12.42 -1.70
N ILE A 91 -2.62 11.15 -1.94
CA ILE A 91 -3.32 10.38 -2.99
C ILE A 91 -4.81 10.13 -2.64
#